data_9c970354ff196b912e6ec952ce60e868
#
_entry.id   9c970354ff196b912e6ec952ce60e868
#
_cell.length_a   1.000
_cell.length_b   1.000
_cell.length_c   1.000
_cell.angle_alpha   90.00
_cell.angle_beta   90.00
_cell.angle_gamma   90.00
#
_symmetry.space_group_name_H-M   'P 1'
#
loop_
_entity.id
_entity.type
_entity.pdbx_description
1 polymer ?
#
loop_
_entity_poly.entity_id
_entity_poly.type
_entity_poly.pdbx_seq_one_letter_code
_entity_poly.pdbx_strand_id
1 'polypeptide(L)'
;TKMKLCMIGTGYVGLVSGTCFADIGNQVYCVDKDKSKIDKLNSGISPIYEPGLDELIKKNYESKRLIFTTDIKKAINLSDLIFICVGTPTKKGSLKVDLSFVYKCVKEILTHTKRKKIIITKSTVPVGTGDEIEKIIKKKKKLFSVISNPEFLREGEAIRDFRYPDRIVIGSNTKNEFNIMRKLYLPLINKGANFFTSSRRGAELIKYASNGFLATKITYINEL
;
A
#
# COMPACT_ATOMS: atom_id res chain seq x y z
N THR A 1 2.82 12.90 14.62
CA THR A 1 3.18 13.84 13.53
C THR A 1 2.39 13.44 12.30
N LYS A 2 1.59 14.35 11.75
CA LYS A 2 0.77 14.14 10.55
C LYS A 2 1.68 13.96 9.34
N MET A 3 1.59 12.79 8.65
CA MET A 3 2.32 12.53 7.42
C MET A 3 1.42 12.73 6.19
N LYS A 4 2.03 12.98 5.03
CA LYS A 4 1.33 13.10 3.75
C LYS A 4 1.61 11.88 2.89
N LEU A 5 0.56 11.12 2.59
CA LEU A 5 0.62 9.85 1.89
C LEU A 5 -0.08 9.96 0.53
N CYS A 6 0.45 9.26 -0.46
CA CYS A 6 -0.21 9.00 -1.73
C CYS A 6 -0.42 7.50 -1.87
N MET A 7 -1.66 7.05 -2.07
CA MET A 7 -2.01 5.67 -2.35
C MET A 7 -2.33 5.56 -3.84
N ILE A 8 -1.48 4.93 -4.64
CA ILE A 8 -1.70 4.74 -6.08
C ILE A 8 -2.43 3.41 -6.29
N GLY A 9 -3.66 3.50 -6.75
CA GLY A 9 -4.62 2.42 -6.88
C GLY A 9 -5.64 2.42 -5.73
N THR A 10 -6.94 2.54 -6.08
CA THR A 10 -8.07 2.48 -5.14
C THR A 10 -8.85 1.17 -5.26
N GLY A 11 -8.11 0.08 -5.47
CA GLY A 11 -8.61 -1.26 -5.23
C GLY A 11 -8.75 -1.53 -3.73
N TYR A 12 -9.06 -2.77 -3.37
CA TYR A 12 -9.32 -3.17 -1.99
C TYR A 12 -8.21 -2.70 -1.02
N VAL A 13 -6.97 -3.08 -1.32
CA VAL A 13 -5.80 -2.76 -0.47
C VAL A 13 -5.59 -1.25 -0.34
N GLY A 14 -5.60 -0.53 -1.47
CA GLY A 14 -5.31 0.91 -1.48
C GLY A 14 -6.39 1.73 -0.82
N LEU A 15 -7.67 1.41 -1.06
CA LEU A 15 -8.79 2.15 -0.48
C LEU A 15 -8.91 1.92 1.02
N VAL A 16 -8.89 0.66 1.48
CA VAL A 16 -8.97 0.35 2.92
C VAL A 16 -7.77 0.91 3.66
N SER A 17 -6.54 0.64 3.18
CA SER A 17 -5.34 1.15 3.85
C SER A 17 -5.29 2.68 3.87
N GLY A 18 -5.63 3.33 2.75
CA GLY A 18 -5.65 4.79 2.65
C GLY A 18 -6.65 5.42 3.61
N THR A 19 -7.86 4.87 3.68
CA THR A 19 -8.91 5.31 4.61
C THR A 19 -8.48 5.14 6.06
N CYS A 20 -7.90 3.99 6.40
CA CYS A 20 -7.42 3.71 7.77
C CYS A 20 -6.21 4.58 8.14
N PHE A 21 -5.28 4.85 7.20
CA PHE A 21 -4.20 5.81 7.45
C PHE A 21 -4.72 7.24 7.69
N ALA A 22 -5.79 7.65 6.98
CA ALA A 22 -6.44 8.93 7.24
C ALA A 22 -7.11 8.95 8.62
N ASP A 23 -7.73 7.84 9.02
CA ASP A 23 -8.42 7.72 10.31
C ASP A 23 -7.47 7.81 11.51
N ILE A 24 -6.23 7.35 11.38
CA ILE A 24 -5.18 7.53 12.40
C ILE A 24 -4.46 8.89 12.31
N GLY A 25 -4.96 9.84 11.51
CA GLY A 25 -4.57 11.24 11.56
C GLY A 25 -3.65 11.71 10.43
N ASN A 26 -3.35 10.90 9.43
CA ASN A 26 -2.54 11.31 8.29
C ASN A 26 -3.37 12.03 7.22
N GLN A 27 -2.72 12.79 6.34
CA GLN A 27 -3.32 13.30 5.12
C GLN A 27 -3.03 12.35 3.97
N VAL A 28 -4.09 11.80 3.35
CA VAL A 28 -3.98 10.74 2.36
C VAL A 28 -4.62 11.13 1.05
N TYR A 29 -3.86 11.05 -0.03
CA TYR A 29 -4.32 11.20 -1.40
C TYR A 29 -4.48 9.81 -2.01
N CYS A 30 -5.70 9.37 -2.23
CA CYS A 30 -6.02 8.13 -2.94
C CYS A 30 -6.20 8.42 -4.42
N VAL A 31 -5.38 7.82 -5.26
CA VAL A 31 -5.32 8.08 -6.70
C VAL A 31 -5.73 6.84 -7.49
N ASP A 32 -6.62 7.03 -8.44
CA ASP A 32 -6.93 6.02 -9.45
C ASP A 32 -7.10 6.70 -10.82
N LYS A 33 -6.79 5.97 -11.89
CA LYS A 33 -7.00 6.43 -13.26
C LYS A 33 -8.47 6.37 -13.68
N ASP A 34 -9.26 5.54 -13.01
CA ASP A 34 -10.68 5.37 -13.26
C ASP A 34 -11.47 6.53 -12.65
N LYS A 35 -11.85 7.48 -13.54
CA LYS A 35 -12.62 8.66 -13.15
C LYS A 35 -13.96 8.29 -12.52
N SER A 36 -14.67 7.27 -13.05
CA SER A 36 -15.98 6.85 -12.52
C SER A 36 -15.85 6.37 -11.07
N LYS A 37 -14.79 5.62 -10.77
CA LYS A 37 -14.49 5.18 -9.40
C LYS A 37 -14.21 6.36 -8.48
N ILE A 38 -13.39 7.31 -8.92
CA ILE A 38 -13.07 8.52 -8.14
C ILE A 38 -14.31 9.39 -7.92
N ASP A 39 -15.18 9.54 -8.92
CA ASP A 39 -16.42 10.30 -8.80
C ASP A 39 -17.37 9.66 -7.75
N LYS A 40 -17.51 8.33 -7.75
CA LYS A 40 -18.27 7.60 -6.72
C LYS A 40 -17.70 7.82 -5.31
N LEU A 41 -16.38 7.70 -5.15
CA LEU A 41 -15.71 7.92 -3.87
C LEU A 41 -15.89 9.35 -3.36
N ASN A 42 -15.83 10.35 -4.25
CA ASN A 42 -16.09 11.75 -3.92
C ASN A 42 -17.55 12.02 -3.54
N SER A 43 -18.50 11.21 -4.02
CA SER A 43 -19.90 11.23 -3.59
C SER A 43 -20.20 10.38 -2.35
N GLY A 44 -19.15 9.82 -1.71
CA GLY A 44 -19.29 9.01 -0.49
C GLY A 44 -19.71 7.57 -0.73
N ILE A 45 -19.64 7.08 -1.96
CA ILE A 45 -20.02 5.70 -2.33
C ILE A 45 -18.75 4.86 -2.52
N SER A 46 -18.56 3.83 -1.70
CA SER A 46 -17.46 2.88 -1.87
C SER A 46 -17.73 1.94 -3.05
N PRO A 47 -16.74 1.70 -3.93
CA PRO A 47 -16.85 0.71 -5.01
C PRO A 47 -16.62 -0.73 -4.52
N ILE A 48 -16.32 -0.92 -3.24
CA ILE A 48 -16.06 -2.22 -2.63
C ILE A 48 -16.92 -2.38 -1.38
N TYR A 49 -17.30 -3.61 -1.08
CA TYR A 49 -17.99 -3.93 0.16
C TYR A 49 -16.98 -4.29 1.25
N GLU A 50 -16.95 -3.49 2.32
CA GLU A 50 -16.20 -3.75 3.54
C GLU A 50 -16.98 -3.13 4.71
N PRO A 51 -17.36 -3.90 5.75
CA PRO A 51 -18.13 -3.38 6.88
C PRO A 51 -17.47 -2.15 7.53
N GLY A 52 -18.22 -1.05 7.65
CA GLY A 52 -17.74 0.19 8.29
C GLY A 52 -16.83 1.06 7.42
N LEU A 53 -16.58 0.69 6.16
CA LEU A 53 -15.71 1.47 5.28
C LEU A 53 -16.35 2.78 4.84
N ASP A 54 -17.65 2.77 4.52
CA ASP A 54 -18.37 3.96 4.03
C ASP A 54 -18.38 5.06 5.09
N GLU A 55 -18.64 4.71 6.34
CA GLU A 55 -18.63 5.67 7.46
C GLU A 55 -17.22 6.25 7.68
N LEU A 56 -16.18 5.42 7.56
CA LEU A 56 -14.81 5.89 7.69
C LEU A 56 -14.38 6.78 6.53
N ILE A 57 -14.79 6.46 5.31
CA ILE A 57 -14.56 7.30 4.13
C ILE A 57 -15.21 8.66 4.37
N LYS A 58 -16.52 8.70 4.68
CA LYS A 58 -17.28 9.92 4.91
C LYS A 58 -16.62 10.79 5.98
N LYS A 59 -16.35 10.24 7.16
CA LYS A 59 -15.68 10.93 8.28
C LYS A 59 -14.36 11.57 7.87
N ASN A 60 -13.51 10.84 7.13
CA ASN A 60 -12.17 11.30 6.78
C ASN A 60 -12.18 12.23 5.56
N TYR A 61 -13.12 12.08 4.66
CA TYR A 61 -13.36 12.99 3.55
C TYR A 61 -13.84 14.37 4.06
N GLU A 62 -14.86 14.43 4.91
CA GLU A 62 -15.39 15.65 5.53
C GLU A 62 -14.31 16.40 6.35
N SER A 63 -13.46 15.65 7.05
CA SER A 63 -12.33 16.23 7.80
C SER A 63 -11.12 16.61 6.92
N LYS A 64 -11.23 16.49 5.59
CA LYS A 64 -10.17 16.79 4.61
C LYS A 64 -8.86 16.02 4.82
N ARG A 65 -8.90 14.89 5.53
CA ARG A 65 -7.77 13.98 5.69
C ARG A 65 -7.66 12.97 4.55
N LEU A 66 -8.78 12.60 3.94
CA LEU A 66 -8.85 11.67 2.81
C LEU A 66 -9.30 12.43 1.56
N ILE A 67 -8.53 12.31 0.49
CA ILE A 67 -8.74 13.04 -0.76
C ILE A 67 -8.67 12.04 -1.91
N PHE A 68 -9.70 12.00 -2.74
CA PHE A 68 -9.75 11.14 -3.93
C PHE A 68 -9.52 11.97 -5.19
N THR A 69 -8.64 11.52 -6.07
CA THR A 69 -8.28 12.27 -7.28
C THR A 69 -7.76 11.38 -8.39
N THR A 70 -7.96 11.83 -9.64
CA THR A 70 -7.29 11.26 -10.82
C THR A 70 -5.94 11.95 -11.12
N ASP A 71 -5.65 13.09 -10.46
CA ASP A 71 -4.41 13.86 -10.66
C ASP A 71 -3.24 13.26 -9.85
N ILE A 72 -2.63 12.24 -10.46
CA ILE A 72 -1.46 11.56 -9.88
C ILE A 72 -0.27 12.50 -9.68
N LYS A 73 -0.05 13.46 -10.59
CA LYS A 73 1.05 14.43 -10.49
C LYS A 73 0.93 15.29 -9.24
N LYS A 74 -0.26 15.84 -8.99
CA LYS A 74 -0.54 16.64 -7.80
C LYS A 74 -0.39 15.82 -6.52
N ALA A 75 -0.96 14.62 -6.48
CA ALA A 75 -0.87 13.74 -5.32
C ALA A 75 0.57 13.36 -4.98
N ILE A 76 1.39 12.97 -5.97
CA ILE A 76 2.82 12.66 -5.78
C ILE A 76 3.58 13.87 -5.23
N ASN A 77 3.36 15.07 -5.77
CA ASN A 77 4.08 16.26 -5.32
C ASN A 77 3.74 16.68 -3.90
N LEU A 78 2.49 16.49 -3.49
CA LEU A 78 2.00 16.85 -2.15
C LEU A 78 2.33 15.82 -1.06
N SER A 79 2.76 14.60 -1.43
CA SER A 79 3.00 13.49 -0.49
C SER A 79 4.48 13.19 -0.34
N ASP A 80 4.88 12.68 0.83
CA ASP A 80 6.25 12.26 1.11
C ASP A 80 6.44 10.75 0.95
N LEU A 81 5.40 9.99 1.32
CA LEU A 81 5.34 8.53 1.22
C LEU A 81 4.36 8.15 0.12
N ILE A 82 4.81 7.37 -0.85
CA ILE A 82 4.01 6.96 -2.00
C ILE A 82 3.86 5.45 -2.00
N PHE A 83 2.65 4.99 -1.70
CA PHE A 83 2.29 3.59 -1.68
C PHE A 83 1.80 3.13 -3.05
N ILE A 84 2.37 2.06 -3.56
CA ILE A 84 1.92 1.36 -4.75
C ILE A 84 0.97 0.24 -4.31
N CYS A 85 -0.32 0.40 -4.65
CA CYS A 85 -1.42 -0.49 -4.28
C CYS A 85 -2.17 -1.01 -5.51
N VAL A 86 -1.51 -1.07 -6.66
CA VAL A 86 -2.10 -1.53 -7.92
C VAL A 86 -2.20 -3.06 -7.97
N GLY A 87 -3.14 -3.57 -8.77
CA GLY A 87 -3.29 -5.00 -8.97
C GLY A 87 -2.05 -5.62 -9.62
N THR A 88 -1.79 -6.87 -9.27
CA THR A 88 -0.70 -7.70 -9.80
C THR A 88 -1.28 -9.03 -10.31
N PRO A 89 -2.05 -8.98 -11.43
CA PRO A 89 -2.71 -10.17 -11.96
C PRO A 89 -1.70 -11.17 -12.54
N THR A 90 -2.13 -12.41 -12.68
CA THR A 90 -1.36 -13.40 -13.44
C THR A 90 -1.37 -13.05 -14.92
N LYS A 91 -0.23 -13.16 -15.59
CA LYS A 91 -0.13 -12.98 -17.05
C LYS A 91 -0.96 -14.03 -17.78
N LYS A 92 -1.71 -13.61 -18.79
CA LYS A 92 -2.45 -14.55 -19.65
C LYS A 92 -1.51 -15.64 -20.20
N GLY A 93 -1.90 -16.92 -20.03
CA GLY A 93 -1.12 -18.07 -20.53
C GLY A 93 0.19 -18.34 -19.76
N SER A 94 0.35 -17.82 -18.56
CA SER A 94 1.57 -18.00 -17.75
C SER A 94 1.21 -18.05 -16.27
N LEU A 95 2.03 -18.74 -15.47
CA LEU A 95 1.96 -18.68 -14.01
C LEU A 95 2.69 -17.45 -13.42
N LYS A 96 3.26 -16.60 -14.27
CA LYS A 96 4.02 -15.42 -13.82
C LYS A 96 3.09 -14.25 -13.52
N VAL A 97 3.42 -13.51 -12.47
CA VAL A 97 2.73 -12.26 -12.11
C VAL A 97 3.06 -11.14 -13.10
N ASP A 98 2.06 -10.35 -13.47
CA ASP A 98 2.25 -9.14 -14.25
C ASP A 98 2.57 -7.94 -13.36
N LEU A 99 3.81 -7.49 -13.39
CA LEU A 99 4.30 -6.33 -12.65
C LEU A 99 4.31 -5.03 -13.47
N SER A 100 3.77 -5.05 -14.69
CA SER A 100 3.78 -3.89 -15.59
C SER A 100 3.14 -2.65 -14.95
N PHE A 101 2.04 -2.83 -14.21
CA PHE A 101 1.36 -1.75 -13.49
C PHE A 101 2.24 -1.16 -12.37
N VAL A 102 2.96 -2.01 -11.61
CA VAL A 102 3.90 -1.57 -10.58
C VAL A 102 5.01 -0.72 -11.18
N TYR A 103 5.67 -1.23 -12.22
CA TYR A 103 6.76 -0.50 -12.87
C TYR A 103 6.29 0.77 -13.58
N LYS A 104 5.07 0.79 -14.11
CA LYS A 104 4.46 2.01 -14.66
C LYS A 104 4.30 3.07 -13.58
N CYS A 105 3.77 2.72 -12.40
CA CYS A 105 3.66 3.65 -11.28
C CYS A 105 5.03 4.21 -10.86
N VAL A 106 6.07 3.36 -10.78
CA VAL A 106 7.42 3.83 -10.46
C VAL A 106 7.90 4.86 -11.47
N LYS A 107 7.75 4.59 -12.78
CA LYS A 107 8.13 5.52 -13.85
C LYS A 107 7.36 6.85 -13.75
N GLU A 108 6.08 6.82 -13.48
CA GLU A 108 5.25 8.02 -13.27
C GLU A 108 5.73 8.84 -12.06
N ILE A 109 6.06 8.18 -10.94
CA ILE A 109 6.63 8.86 -9.77
C ILE A 109 7.92 9.58 -10.15
N LEU A 110 8.84 8.92 -10.87
CA LEU A 110 10.11 9.50 -11.30
C LEU A 110 9.94 10.68 -12.28
N THR A 111 8.87 10.69 -13.06
CA THR A 111 8.57 11.74 -14.03
C THR A 111 7.98 12.98 -13.36
N HIS A 112 7.11 12.79 -12.36
CA HIS A 112 6.32 13.88 -11.81
C HIS A 112 6.97 14.65 -10.67
N THR A 113 8.07 14.17 -10.10
CA THR A 113 8.74 14.89 -8.99
C THR A 113 10.26 14.82 -9.06
N LYS A 114 10.89 15.91 -8.56
CA LYS A 114 12.33 16.00 -8.31
C LYS A 114 12.64 16.14 -6.81
N ARG A 115 11.65 15.94 -5.94
CA ARG A 115 11.78 15.98 -4.48
C ARG A 115 12.05 14.60 -3.92
N LYS A 116 12.65 14.54 -2.74
CA LYS A 116 12.83 13.27 -2.01
C LYS A 116 11.48 12.62 -1.72
N LYS A 117 11.35 11.34 -2.06
CA LYS A 117 10.16 10.52 -1.82
C LYS A 117 10.56 9.10 -1.41
N ILE A 118 9.71 8.46 -0.65
CA ILE A 118 9.82 7.04 -0.34
C ILE A 118 8.74 6.30 -1.13
N ILE A 119 9.17 5.38 -1.97
CA ILE A 119 8.29 4.49 -2.75
C ILE A 119 8.07 3.23 -1.92
N ILE A 120 6.82 2.92 -1.63
CA ILE A 120 6.45 1.80 -0.78
C ILE A 120 5.58 0.84 -1.57
N THR A 121 6.05 -0.38 -1.78
CA THR A 121 5.26 -1.44 -2.42
C THR A 121 4.37 -2.09 -1.38
N LYS A 122 3.06 -1.89 -1.51
CA LYS A 122 2.04 -2.54 -0.66
C LYS A 122 1.33 -3.68 -1.39
N SER A 123 1.29 -3.65 -2.72
CA SER A 123 0.84 -4.77 -3.55
C SER A 123 1.61 -6.04 -3.25
N THR A 124 0.95 -7.19 -3.35
CA THR A 124 1.61 -8.51 -3.26
C THR A 124 2.45 -8.73 -4.51
N VAL A 125 3.76 -8.85 -4.34
CA VAL A 125 4.73 -8.95 -5.44
C VAL A 125 5.72 -10.09 -5.20
N PRO A 126 6.26 -10.71 -6.28
CA PRO A 126 7.31 -11.72 -6.18
C PRO A 126 8.57 -11.20 -5.48
N VAL A 127 9.30 -12.11 -4.84
CA VAL A 127 10.58 -11.83 -4.19
C VAL A 127 11.58 -11.24 -5.19
N GLY A 128 12.19 -10.11 -4.82
CA GLY A 128 13.13 -9.37 -5.67
C GLY A 128 12.51 -8.19 -6.43
N THR A 129 11.19 -8.00 -6.37
CA THR A 129 10.53 -6.85 -7.04
C THR A 129 11.06 -5.52 -6.51
N GLY A 130 11.30 -5.38 -5.22
CA GLY A 130 11.90 -4.17 -4.63
C GLY A 130 13.29 -3.88 -5.17
N ASP A 131 14.09 -4.90 -5.46
CA ASP A 131 15.42 -4.74 -6.06
C ASP A 131 15.31 -4.29 -7.53
N GLU A 132 14.32 -4.79 -8.28
CA GLU A 132 14.06 -4.31 -9.65
C GLU A 132 13.62 -2.84 -9.65
N ILE A 133 12.78 -2.44 -8.70
CA ILE A 133 12.41 -1.03 -8.53
C ILE A 133 13.65 -0.20 -8.19
N GLU A 134 14.53 -0.69 -7.33
CA GLU A 134 15.79 0.00 -7.01
C GLU A 134 16.68 0.19 -8.24
N LYS A 135 16.75 -0.79 -9.14
CA LYS A 135 17.45 -0.65 -10.44
C LYS A 135 16.83 0.46 -11.30
N ILE A 136 15.50 0.54 -11.37
CA ILE A 136 14.80 1.58 -12.13
C ILE A 136 15.13 2.99 -11.59
N ILE A 137 15.17 3.15 -10.26
CA ILE A 137 15.48 4.45 -9.63
C ILE A 137 16.96 4.77 -9.54
N LYS A 138 17.86 3.86 -9.96
CA LYS A 138 19.34 3.95 -9.75
C LYS A 138 19.92 5.32 -10.07
N LYS A 139 19.54 5.92 -11.21
CA LYS A 139 20.03 7.25 -11.64
C LYS A 139 19.52 8.40 -10.75
N LYS A 140 18.48 8.18 -9.96
CA LYS A 140 17.83 9.15 -9.06
C LYS A 140 17.86 8.72 -7.60
N LYS A 141 18.72 7.79 -7.23
CA LYS A 141 18.80 7.17 -5.88
C LYS A 141 18.95 8.19 -4.73
N LYS A 142 19.53 9.37 -5.00
CA LYS A 142 19.62 10.45 -4.00
C LYS A 142 18.25 11.05 -3.62
N LEU A 143 17.24 10.90 -4.49
CA LEU A 143 15.90 11.44 -4.33
C LEU A 143 14.85 10.39 -3.93
N PHE A 144 15.12 9.12 -4.20
CA PHE A 144 14.14 8.06 -3.98
C PHE A 144 14.73 6.90 -3.20
N SER A 145 13.93 6.35 -2.31
CA SER A 145 14.20 5.07 -1.66
C SER A 145 13.02 4.12 -1.81
N VAL A 146 13.25 2.83 -1.58
CA VAL A 146 12.27 1.75 -1.83
C VAL A 146 12.08 0.92 -0.57
N ILE A 147 10.83 0.78 -0.15
CA ILE A 147 10.39 -0.05 0.98
C ILE A 147 9.40 -1.09 0.47
N SER A 148 9.49 -2.31 0.99
CA SER A 148 8.45 -3.34 0.85
C SER A 148 7.62 -3.37 2.14
N ASN A 149 6.31 -3.12 2.02
CA ASN A 149 5.37 -3.15 3.14
C ASN A 149 4.11 -3.93 2.73
N PRO A 150 4.19 -5.26 2.66
CA PRO A 150 3.06 -6.09 2.29
C PRO A 150 1.90 -5.92 3.29
N GLU A 151 0.69 -6.17 2.83
CA GLU A 151 -0.52 -6.19 3.63
C GLU A 151 -0.93 -7.62 4.01
N PHE A 152 -1.71 -7.77 5.07
CA PHE A 152 -2.28 -9.03 5.54
C PHE A 152 -3.78 -8.86 5.85
N LEU A 153 -4.47 -8.07 5.01
CA LEU A 153 -5.88 -7.75 5.16
C LEU A 153 -6.75 -8.89 4.59
N ARG A 154 -7.79 -9.27 5.32
CA ARG A 154 -8.81 -10.22 4.86
C ARG A 154 -10.04 -9.44 4.40
N GLU A 155 -10.58 -9.78 3.26
CA GLU A 155 -11.84 -9.20 2.78
C GLU A 155 -12.97 -9.45 3.76
N GLY A 156 -13.74 -8.40 4.11
CA GLY A 156 -14.78 -8.42 5.13
C GLY A 156 -14.31 -8.15 6.56
N GLU A 157 -12.99 -8.19 6.82
CA GLU A 157 -12.38 -7.92 8.14
C GLU A 157 -11.20 -6.94 8.04
N ALA A 158 -11.01 -6.30 6.89
CA ALA A 158 -9.79 -5.56 6.59
C ALA A 158 -9.59 -4.32 7.47
N ILE A 159 -10.66 -3.63 7.83
CA ILE A 159 -10.59 -2.49 8.76
C ILE A 159 -10.09 -2.96 10.13
N ARG A 160 -10.61 -4.08 10.62
CA ARG A 160 -10.16 -4.70 11.87
C ARG A 160 -8.72 -5.14 11.80
N ASP A 161 -8.35 -5.86 10.71
CA ASP A 161 -6.98 -6.32 10.47
C ASP A 161 -5.99 -5.15 10.36
N PHE A 162 -6.41 -4.01 9.80
CA PHE A 162 -5.58 -2.82 9.78
C PHE A 162 -5.44 -2.17 11.16
N ARG A 163 -6.54 -2.08 11.93
CA ARG A 163 -6.54 -1.39 13.24
C ARG A 163 -5.86 -2.19 14.35
N TYR A 164 -5.87 -3.51 14.22
CA TYR A 164 -5.33 -4.47 15.19
C TYR A 164 -4.53 -5.56 14.44
N PRO A 165 -3.46 -5.18 13.74
CA PRO A 165 -2.70 -6.14 12.96
C PRO A 165 -1.85 -7.03 13.88
N ASP A 166 -1.86 -8.34 13.63
CA ASP A 166 -0.95 -9.28 14.33
C ASP A 166 0.52 -8.88 14.08
N ARG A 167 0.79 -8.38 12.89
CA ARG A 167 2.13 -7.98 12.46
C ARG A 167 2.12 -6.88 11.41
N ILE A 168 3.08 -5.99 11.51
CA ILE A 168 3.45 -4.99 10.49
C ILE A 168 4.84 -5.37 10.00
N VAL A 169 4.98 -5.70 8.73
CA VAL A 169 6.25 -6.13 8.13
C VAL A 169 6.80 -5.03 7.24
N ILE A 170 8.02 -4.60 7.51
CA ILE A 170 8.72 -3.57 6.74
C ILE A 170 10.04 -4.14 6.24
N GLY A 171 10.20 -4.15 4.93
CA GLY A 171 11.45 -4.51 4.25
C GLY A 171 12.16 -3.27 3.74
N SER A 172 13.39 -3.04 4.21
CA SER A 172 14.21 -1.90 3.83
C SER A 172 15.70 -2.20 3.99
N ASN A 173 16.54 -1.30 3.47
CA ASN A 173 17.99 -1.38 3.59
C ASN A 173 18.57 -0.36 4.58
N THR A 174 17.77 0.55 5.13
CA THR A 174 18.28 1.62 6.00
C THR A 174 17.48 1.78 7.29
N LYS A 175 18.18 2.12 8.39
CA LYS A 175 17.56 2.43 9.70
C LYS A 175 16.60 3.63 9.60
N ASN A 176 16.92 4.61 8.77
CA ASN A 176 16.08 5.80 8.60
C ASN A 176 14.69 5.45 8.05
N GLU A 177 14.63 4.58 7.06
CA GLU A 177 13.37 4.12 6.45
C GLU A 177 12.53 3.33 7.46
N PHE A 178 13.15 2.44 8.25
CA PHE A 178 12.46 1.75 9.35
C PHE A 178 11.89 2.74 10.38
N ASN A 179 12.64 3.79 10.75
CA ASN A 179 12.18 4.79 11.71
C ASN A 179 10.99 5.61 11.16
N ILE A 180 11.00 5.95 9.86
CA ILE A 180 9.89 6.64 9.21
C ILE A 180 8.63 5.76 9.23
N MET A 181 8.76 4.49 8.85
CA MET A 181 7.64 3.56 8.86
C MET A 181 7.14 3.27 10.27
N ARG A 182 8.05 3.16 11.27
CA ARG A 182 7.66 3.03 12.67
C ARG A 182 6.84 4.22 13.15
N LYS A 183 7.21 5.44 12.77
CA LYS A 183 6.44 6.65 13.09
C LYS A 183 5.05 6.63 12.44
N LEU A 184 4.95 6.20 11.19
CA LEU A 184 3.66 6.08 10.50
C LEU A 184 2.72 5.10 11.21
N TYR A 185 3.25 3.95 11.64
CA TYR A 185 2.48 2.88 12.28
C TYR A 185 2.43 3.01 13.83
N LEU A 186 3.01 4.07 14.40
CA LEU A 186 3.09 4.24 15.86
C LEU A 186 1.73 4.10 16.58
N PRO A 187 0.60 4.66 16.06
CA PRO A 187 -0.70 4.47 16.71
C PRO A 187 -1.14 3.01 16.82
N LEU A 188 -0.73 2.15 15.88
CA LEU A 188 -1.04 0.72 15.89
C LEU A 188 -0.06 -0.05 16.78
N ILE A 189 1.20 0.31 16.76
CA ILE A 189 2.24 -0.26 17.63
C ILE A 189 1.89 -0.02 19.10
N ASN A 190 1.42 1.17 19.45
CA ASN A 190 0.97 1.51 20.81
C ASN A 190 -0.27 0.72 21.25
N LYS A 191 -1.00 0.10 20.32
CA LYS A 191 -2.11 -0.82 20.60
C LYS A 191 -1.69 -2.29 20.65
N GLY A 192 -0.38 -2.58 20.59
CA GLY A 192 0.16 -3.92 20.70
C GLY A 192 0.54 -4.58 19.38
N ALA A 193 0.47 -3.87 18.24
CA ALA A 193 0.90 -4.44 16.96
C ALA A 193 2.40 -4.74 16.94
N ASN A 194 2.77 -5.95 16.53
CA ASN A 194 4.17 -6.34 16.36
C ASN A 194 4.76 -5.68 15.10
N PHE A 195 5.89 -4.99 15.25
CA PHE A 195 6.57 -4.31 14.16
C PHE A 195 7.86 -5.06 13.80
N PHE A 196 7.86 -5.77 12.67
CA PHE A 196 8.98 -6.55 12.18
C PHE A 196 9.73 -5.81 11.07
N THR A 197 11.06 -5.80 11.18
CA THR A 197 11.96 -5.27 10.17
C THR A 197 12.71 -6.41 9.50
N SER A 198 12.89 -6.30 8.18
CA SER A 198 13.56 -7.31 7.36
C SER A 198 14.24 -6.66 6.16
N SER A 199 14.97 -7.44 5.36
CA SER A 199 15.30 -7.03 3.99
C SER A 199 14.03 -6.90 3.14
N ARG A 200 14.07 -6.18 2.03
CA ARG A 200 12.95 -6.11 1.09
C ARG A 200 12.52 -7.50 0.62
N ARG A 201 13.50 -8.34 0.22
CA ARG A 201 13.25 -9.73 -0.19
C ARG A 201 12.60 -10.56 0.92
N GLY A 202 13.05 -10.36 2.17
CA GLY A 202 12.44 -11.01 3.33
C GLY A 202 10.99 -10.62 3.52
N ALA A 203 10.66 -9.33 3.44
CA ALA A 203 9.28 -8.86 3.57
C ALA A 203 8.37 -9.39 2.44
N GLU A 204 8.86 -9.42 1.20
CA GLU A 204 8.16 -9.99 0.04
C GLU A 204 7.92 -11.49 0.22
N LEU A 205 8.95 -12.24 0.69
CA LEU A 205 8.84 -13.66 0.95
C LEU A 205 7.83 -13.97 2.07
N ILE A 206 7.83 -13.21 3.15
CA ILE A 206 6.88 -13.38 4.27
C ILE A 206 5.43 -13.35 3.76
N LYS A 207 5.09 -12.41 2.86
CA LYS A 207 3.75 -12.35 2.28
C LYS A 207 3.43 -13.57 1.43
N TYR A 208 4.33 -13.97 0.53
CA TYR A 208 4.13 -15.15 -0.32
C TYR A 208 4.04 -16.44 0.49
N ALA A 209 4.91 -16.62 1.46
CA ALA A 209 4.89 -17.79 2.34
C ALA A 209 3.59 -17.87 3.15
N SER A 210 3.12 -16.73 3.68
CA SER A 210 1.84 -16.67 4.40
C SER A 210 0.66 -17.06 3.52
N ASN A 211 0.59 -16.53 2.30
CA ASN A 211 -0.49 -16.84 1.36
C ASN A 211 -0.41 -18.29 0.88
N GLY A 212 0.78 -18.78 0.56
CA GLY A 212 0.99 -20.18 0.14
C GLY A 212 0.63 -21.18 1.22
N PHE A 213 1.03 -20.91 2.47
CA PHE A 213 0.67 -21.76 3.60
C PHE A 213 -0.84 -21.79 3.85
N LEU A 214 -1.50 -20.63 3.78
CA LEU A 214 -2.96 -20.54 3.91
C LEU A 214 -3.66 -21.36 2.81
N ALA A 215 -3.25 -21.20 1.55
CA ALA A 215 -3.79 -21.97 0.43
C ALA A 215 -3.60 -23.48 0.63
N THR A 216 -2.41 -23.90 1.06
CA THR A 216 -2.12 -25.31 1.36
C THR A 216 -3.01 -25.86 2.46
N LYS A 217 -3.23 -25.09 3.54
CA LYS A 217 -4.13 -25.52 4.63
C LYS A 217 -5.57 -25.68 4.15
N ILE A 218 -6.08 -24.74 3.36
CA ILE A 218 -7.44 -24.79 2.82
C ILE A 218 -7.59 -26.00 1.90
N THR A 219 -6.64 -26.21 0.98
CA THR A 219 -6.66 -27.37 0.07
C THR A 219 -6.62 -28.68 0.87
N TYR A 220 -5.70 -28.79 1.84
CA TYR A 220 -5.57 -29.97 2.67
C TYR A 220 -6.89 -30.33 3.40
N ILE A 221 -7.55 -29.35 4.02
CA ILE A 221 -8.82 -29.59 4.72
C ILE A 221 -9.95 -29.96 3.74
N ASN A 222 -9.98 -29.34 2.55
CA ASN A 222 -11.01 -29.65 1.55
C ASN A 222 -10.85 -31.05 0.94
N GLU A 223 -9.63 -31.58 0.88
CA GLU A 223 -9.35 -32.95 0.40
C GLU A 223 -9.75 -34.02 1.45
N LEU A 224 -9.81 -33.69 2.72
CA LEU A 224 -10.24 -34.60 3.80
C LEU A 224 -11.76 -34.70 3.88
#